data_b7e0a0ae41df75308c1898b26e13eb83
#
_entry.id   b7e0a0ae41df75308c1898b26e13eb83
#
_cell.length_a   1.000
_cell.length_b   1.000
_cell.length_c   1.000
_cell.angle_alpha   90.00
_cell.angle_beta   90.00
_cell.angle_gamma   90.00
#
_symmetry.space_group_name_H-M   'P 1'
#
loop_
_entity.id
_entity.type
_entity.pdbx_description
1 polymer ?
#
loop_
_entity_poly.entity_id
_entity_poly.type
_entity_poly.pdbx_seq_one_letter_code
_entity_poly.pdbx_strand_id
1 'polypeptide(L)'
;MIDNRWKLDRRRVVRALLAMGTAGLLAGCAGCSPRTETDGAPDGRLNVVTSLFPYYDFARQIGGEEIDLSLVVPAGMDSHAFEPTPADMRMIQEADIIFCNGGEMENWLEQVLASLDTSDIQVVTMMDFVDAVEEEIVEGMEDSGHGHEHGAADDWDADDADGWDADGADDWDADDADGGHDHDHEHELDEHIWTSPRNAQVFARVIGDALAGADPGHAALYGERTEAYIGQLSALDREFEELTAGSRRHMMVVADKFPFRYLADDYGLEYRAAFSGCSSDSEPSAKTIAYLIDLVREQEIPAVYYLELKTPRVAEIIGEETGAEPLLLHSCHNVTRREFESGVTYLQLMEQNVENLRKGLN
;
A
#
# COMPACT_ATOMS: atom_id res chain seq x y z
N MET A 1 19.20 13.59 -12.13
CA MET A 1 20.24 12.66 -11.66
C MET A 1 20.01 12.51 -10.16
N ILE A 2 19.04 11.70 -9.79
CA ILE A 2 18.74 11.36 -8.39
C ILE A 2 19.47 10.04 -8.15
N ASP A 3 20.40 10.09 -7.22
CA ASP A 3 21.33 9.00 -6.89
C ASP A 3 20.54 7.90 -6.14
N ASN A 4 20.26 6.80 -6.82
CA ASN A 4 19.58 5.61 -6.31
C ASN A 4 20.41 4.94 -5.20
N ARG A 5 20.55 5.56 -4.03
CA ARG A 5 21.25 5.00 -2.85
C ARG A 5 20.46 3.93 -2.08
N TRP A 6 19.21 3.70 -2.44
CA TRP A 6 18.31 2.81 -1.69
C TRP A 6 18.34 1.34 -2.13
N LYS A 7 19.15 0.99 -3.13
CA LYS A 7 19.45 -0.42 -3.38
C LYS A 7 20.40 -0.93 -2.30
N LEU A 8 19.92 -1.01 -1.07
CA LEU A 8 20.56 -1.80 -0.03
C LEU A 8 20.66 -3.24 -0.55
N ASP A 9 21.91 -3.63 -0.78
CA ASP A 9 22.31 -4.91 -1.33
C ASP A 9 21.58 -6.08 -0.62
N ARG A 10 20.55 -6.65 -1.29
CA ARG A 10 19.80 -7.85 -0.85
C ARG A 10 20.72 -8.93 -0.27
N ARG A 11 22.01 -8.93 -0.68
CA ARG A 11 23.04 -9.83 -0.19
C ARG A 11 23.54 -9.52 1.21
N ARG A 12 23.34 -8.31 1.76
CA ARG A 12 23.78 -7.95 3.11
C ARG A 12 22.77 -8.35 4.17
N VAL A 13 21.48 -8.19 3.92
CA VAL A 13 20.41 -8.58 4.85
C VAL A 13 20.36 -10.11 4.99
N VAL A 14 20.42 -10.85 3.87
CA VAL A 14 20.45 -12.33 3.88
C VAL A 14 21.75 -12.86 4.52
N ARG A 15 22.88 -12.14 4.40
CA ARG A 15 24.15 -12.57 5.02
C ARG A 15 24.19 -12.31 6.53
N ALA A 16 23.47 -11.33 7.06
CA ALA A 16 23.36 -11.12 8.50
C ALA A 16 22.52 -12.22 9.16
N LEU A 17 21.45 -12.68 8.53
CA LEU A 17 20.60 -13.76 9.03
C LEU A 17 21.26 -15.16 8.95
N LEU A 18 22.15 -15.41 7.97
CA LEU A 18 22.87 -16.69 7.82
C LEU A 18 24.15 -16.79 8.65
N ALA A 19 24.66 -15.69 9.23
CA ALA A 19 25.88 -15.70 10.03
C ALA A 19 25.66 -16.07 11.52
N MET A 20 24.42 -16.08 12.02
CA MET A 20 24.11 -16.42 13.43
C MET A 20 23.83 -17.89 13.69
N GLY A 21 23.84 -18.76 12.66
CA GLY A 21 23.49 -20.18 12.79
C GLY A 21 24.63 -21.15 13.16
N THR A 22 25.91 -20.73 13.30
CA THR A 22 27.03 -21.69 13.43
C THR A 22 28.08 -21.36 14.51
N ALA A 23 27.81 -20.53 15.52
CA ALA A 23 28.77 -20.24 16.58
C ALA A 23 28.23 -20.52 18.00
N GLY A 24 27.84 -21.75 18.23
CA GLY A 24 27.41 -22.24 19.54
C GLY A 24 28.14 -23.48 19.99
N LEU A 25 29.45 -23.41 20.32
CA LEU A 25 30.14 -24.35 21.20
C LEU A 25 31.59 -23.89 21.36
N LEU A 26 31.89 -23.06 22.36
CA LEU A 26 33.14 -23.11 23.13
C LEU A 26 32.99 -22.26 24.40
N ALA A 27 33.28 -22.90 25.48
CA ALA A 27 33.10 -22.51 26.87
C ALA A 27 34.00 -21.35 27.36
N GLY A 28 33.45 -20.53 28.28
CA GLY A 28 34.14 -20.15 29.52
C GLY A 28 35.00 -18.90 29.48
N CYS A 29 34.56 -17.97 30.26
CA CYS A 29 35.26 -17.17 31.27
C CYS A 29 34.82 -15.71 31.31
N ALA A 30 34.35 -15.35 32.48
CA ALA A 30 34.04 -14.07 33.05
C ALA A 30 34.78 -12.85 32.47
N GLY A 31 33.97 -11.91 31.98
CA GLY A 31 34.37 -10.52 31.76
C GLY A 31 33.10 -9.69 31.85
N CYS A 32 32.83 -9.10 33.03
CA CYS A 32 31.83 -8.07 33.19
C CYS A 32 32.25 -6.85 32.37
N SER A 33 31.71 -6.68 31.17
CA SER A 33 31.64 -5.37 30.54
C SER A 33 30.34 -4.71 31.02
N PRO A 34 30.36 -3.43 31.41
CA PRO A 34 29.11 -2.73 31.72
C PRO A 34 28.29 -2.64 30.45
N ARG A 35 27.16 -3.31 30.49
CA ARG A 35 26.09 -3.09 29.50
C ARG A 35 25.63 -1.66 29.74
N THR A 36 25.85 -0.79 28.77
CA THR A 36 25.15 0.49 28.73
C THR A 36 23.68 0.14 28.67
N GLU A 37 22.97 0.47 29.76
CA GLU A 37 21.51 0.46 29.76
C GLU A 37 21.10 1.45 28.66
N THR A 38 20.67 0.95 27.51
CA THR A 38 19.85 1.70 26.57
C THR A 38 18.55 2.01 27.32
N ASP A 39 18.12 3.26 27.31
CA ASP A 39 16.81 3.69 27.80
C ASP A 39 15.70 3.00 26.92
N GLY A 40 15.52 1.69 27.11
CA GLY A 40 14.40 0.91 26.62
C GLY A 40 13.15 1.21 27.46
N ALA A 41 12.01 0.68 27.05
CA ALA A 41 10.74 0.75 27.80
C ALA A 41 10.98 0.43 29.28
N PRO A 42 10.26 1.05 30.23
CA PRO A 42 10.50 0.93 31.68
C PRO A 42 10.48 -0.50 32.21
N ASP A 43 9.95 -1.44 31.47
CA ASP A 43 9.84 -2.87 31.80
C ASP A 43 10.75 -3.78 30.95
N GLY A 44 11.56 -3.24 30.05
CA GLY A 44 12.54 -3.98 29.24
C GLY A 44 11.92 -4.65 27.99
N ARG A 45 10.68 -4.32 27.63
CA ARG A 45 10.05 -4.76 26.37
C ARG A 45 10.62 -4.02 25.17
N LEU A 46 10.52 -4.61 23.97
CA LEU A 46 10.87 -3.94 22.74
C LEU A 46 9.85 -2.85 22.39
N ASN A 47 10.33 -1.65 22.07
CA ASN A 47 9.51 -0.59 21.49
C ASN A 47 9.39 -0.85 19.99
N VAL A 48 8.21 -1.28 19.54
CA VAL A 48 7.93 -1.58 18.15
C VAL A 48 6.98 -0.51 17.58
N VAL A 49 7.40 0.10 16.49
CA VAL A 49 6.64 1.14 15.82
C VAL A 49 6.26 0.64 14.42
N THR A 50 5.02 0.88 14.02
CA THR A 50 4.54 0.53 12.68
C THR A 50 3.94 1.76 12.01
N SER A 51 4.13 1.88 10.71
CA SER A 51 3.57 2.99 9.94
C SER A 51 2.08 2.81 9.66
N LEU A 52 1.67 1.59 9.24
CA LEU A 52 0.34 1.26 8.77
C LEU A 52 -0.35 0.21 9.63
N PHE A 53 -1.70 0.20 9.56
CA PHE A 53 -2.54 -0.74 10.33
C PHE A 53 -2.24 -2.22 10.05
N PRO A 54 -2.03 -2.72 8.82
CA PRO A 54 -1.78 -4.15 8.61
C PRO A 54 -0.54 -4.62 9.37
N TYR A 55 0.55 -3.86 9.33
CA TYR A 55 1.78 -4.20 10.07
C TYR A 55 1.63 -4.08 11.57
N TYR A 56 0.82 -3.12 12.03
CA TYR A 56 0.42 -3.01 13.45
C TYR A 56 -0.31 -4.27 13.89
N ASP A 57 -1.31 -4.73 13.14
CA ASP A 57 -2.06 -5.94 13.50
C ASP A 57 -1.16 -7.18 13.47
N PHE A 58 -0.32 -7.35 12.46
CA PHE A 58 0.61 -8.48 12.38
C PHE A 58 1.58 -8.50 13.56
N ALA A 59 2.17 -7.35 13.90
CA ALA A 59 3.06 -7.21 15.06
C ALA A 59 2.30 -7.48 16.38
N ARG A 60 1.06 -7.03 16.50
CA ARG A 60 0.18 -7.29 17.65
C ARG A 60 -0.09 -8.79 17.83
N GLN A 61 -0.41 -9.50 16.74
CA GLN A 61 -0.71 -10.94 16.76
C GLN A 61 0.51 -11.78 17.15
N ILE A 62 1.70 -11.37 16.72
CA ILE A 62 2.95 -12.09 16.93
C ILE A 62 3.61 -11.66 18.25
N GLY A 63 3.76 -10.37 18.48
CA GLY A 63 4.41 -9.81 19.64
C GLY A 63 3.61 -9.96 20.92
N GLY A 64 2.28 -9.69 20.84
CA GLY A 64 1.39 -9.76 22.01
C GLY A 64 1.81 -8.79 23.12
N GLU A 65 1.87 -9.29 24.37
CA GLU A 65 2.23 -8.49 25.55
C GLU A 65 3.74 -8.32 25.76
N GLU A 66 4.58 -9.01 24.99
CA GLU A 66 6.03 -8.97 25.11
C GLU A 66 6.66 -7.76 24.40
N ILE A 67 5.88 -7.00 23.63
CA ILE A 67 6.32 -5.77 22.96
C ILE A 67 5.49 -4.57 23.42
N ASP A 68 6.07 -3.38 23.29
CA ASP A 68 5.35 -2.10 23.38
C ASP A 68 5.12 -1.60 21.97
N LEU A 69 3.87 -1.68 21.48
CA LEU A 69 3.52 -1.52 20.09
C LEU A 69 2.78 -0.21 19.84
N SER A 70 3.27 0.57 18.89
CA SER A 70 2.68 1.85 18.48
C SER A 70 2.42 1.90 16.98
N LEU A 71 1.30 2.56 16.61
CA LEU A 71 0.94 2.88 15.23
C LEU A 71 1.16 4.38 14.99
N VAL A 72 1.97 4.74 13.98
CA VAL A 72 2.29 6.15 13.69
C VAL A 72 1.12 6.85 12.99
N VAL A 73 0.61 6.30 11.89
CA VAL A 73 -0.56 6.88 11.20
C VAL A 73 -1.82 6.56 12.00
N PRO A 74 -2.46 7.56 12.65
CA PRO A 74 -3.57 7.30 13.56
C PRO A 74 -4.76 6.66 12.85
N ALA A 75 -5.51 5.84 13.59
CA ALA A 75 -6.74 5.26 13.09
C ALA A 75 -7.72 6.34 12.58
N GLY A 76 -8.24 6.13 11.38
CA GLY A 76 -9.14 7.04 10.68
C GLY A 76 -8.46 8.11 9.83
N MET A 77 -7.14 8.05 9.68
CA MET A 77 -6.36 8.97 8.83
C MET A 77 -5.85 8.25 7.58
N ASP A 78 -5.85 8.94 6.46
CA ASP A 78 -5.23 8.48 5.22
C ASP A 78 -3.72 8.71 5.29
N SER A 79 -2.92 7.68 5.01
CA SER A 79 -1.45 7.77 5.07
C SER A 79 -0.85 8.66 3.99
N HIS A 80 -1.49 8.74 2.82
CA HIS A 80 -1.05 9.63 1.73
C HIS A 80 -1.10 11.12 2.12
N ALA A 81 -1.94 11.48 3.11
CA ALA A 81 -2.10 12.84 3.62
C ALA A 81 -1.49 13.03 5.01
N PHE A 82 -0.72 12.05 5.50
CA PHE A 82 -0.16 12.09 6.85
C PHE A 82 1.08 12.98 6.91
N GLU A 83 1.09 13.91 7.87
CA GLU A 83 2.25 14.74 8.23
C GLU A 83 2.64 14.45 9.68
N PRO A 84 3.89 14.01 9.93
CA PRO A 84 4.33 13.65 11.27
C PRO A 84 4.44 14.86 12.20
N THR A 85 3.96 14.68 13.43
CA THR A 85 4.10 15.67 14.49
C THR A 85 5.42 15.47 15.25
N PRO A 86 5.87 16.46 16.07
CA PRO A 86 7.02 16.25 16.96
C PRO A 86 6.86 15.10 17.97
N ALA A 87 5.63 14.66 18.25
CA ALA A 87 5.37 13.51 19.09
C ALA A 87 5.66 12.20 18.34
N ASP A 88 5.25 12.14 17.06
CA ASP A 88 5.51 10.98 16.20
C ASP A 88 7.01 10.83 15.93
N MET A 89 7.72 11.94 15.71
CA MET A 89 9.18 11.92 15.57
C MET A 89 9.89 11.35 16.83
N ARG A 90 9.40 11.67 18.03
CA ARG A 90 9.96 11.09 19.27
C ARG A 90 9.64 9.60 19.37
N MET A 91 8.42 9.20 19.06
CA MET A 91 8.02 7.79 19.03
C MET A 91 8.91 6.97 18.10
N ILE A 92 9.19 7.49 16.89
CA ILE A 92 10.07 6.87 15.90
C ILE A 92 11.52 6.81 16.44
N GLN A 93 12.00 7.87 17.06
CA GLN A 93 13.37 7.91 17.61
C GLN A 93 13.58 6.96 18.78
N GLU A 94 12.55 6.68 19.57
CA GLU A 94 12.59 5.79 20.74
C GLU A 94 12.33 4.31 20.36
N ALA A 95 12.11 4.00 19.07
CA ALA A 95 11.83 2.66 18.60
C ALA A 95 13.10 1.77 18.59
N ASP A 96 12.95 0.52 18.98
CA ASP A 96 13.93 -0.54 18.73
C ASP A 96 13.78 -1.11 17.32
N ILE A 97 12.51 -1.26 16.87
CA ILE A 97 12.16 -1.75 15.53
C ILE A 97 11.06 -0.89 14.91
N ILE A 98 11.22 -0.57 13.64
CA ILE A 98 10.20 0.09 12.82
C ILE A 98 9.81 -0.86 11.66
N PHE A 99 8.53 -1.18 11.55
CA PHE A 99 7.97 -1.85 10.38
C PHE A 99 7.22 -0.82 9.53
N CYS A 100 7.66 -0.64 8.30
CA CYS A 100 7.08 0.30 7.35
C CYS A 100 6.84 -0.34 5.99
N ASN A 101 5.97 0.28 5.19
CA ASN A 101 5.68 -0.20 3.84
C ASN A 101 6.84 0.07 2.89
N GLY A 102 7.32 1.30 2.88
CA GLY A 102 8.17 1.88 1.85
C GLY A 102 7.34 2.48 0.73
N GLY A 103 8.03 2.99 -0.29
CA GLY A 103 7.41 3.64 -1.44
C GLY A 103 7.08 5.12 -1.19
N GLU A 104 6.39 5.73 -2.16
CA GLU A 104 6.10 7.17 -2.15
C GLU A 104 5.08 7.59 -1.10
N MET A 105 4.15 6.69 -0.76
CA MET A 105 3.15 6.88 0.29
C MET A 105 3.80 7.20 1.65
N GLU A 106 5.03 6.71 1.88
CA GLU A 106 5.78 6.91 3.11
C GLU A 106 7.02 7.79 2.96
N ASN A 107 7.10 8.63 1.94
CA ASN A 107 8.19 9.62 1.76
C ASN A 107 8.41 10.50 2.99
N TRP A 108 7.35 10.76 3.78
CA TRP A 108 7.44 11.47 5.03
C TRP A 108 8.33 10.72 6.05
N LEU A 109 8.25 9.38 6.09
CA LEU A 109 9.05 8.56 7.01
C LEU A 109 10.53 8.58 6.64
N GLU A 110 10.86 8.52 5.35
CA GLU A 110 12.23 8.67 4.88
C GLU A 110 12.85 9.99 5.32
N GLN A 111 12.10 11.11 5.19
CA GLN A 111 12.54 12.42 5.63
C GLN A 111 12.76 12.48 7.15
N VAL A 112 11.88 11.86 7.93
CA VAL A 112 12.03 11.76 9.40
C VAL A 112 13.28 10.97 9.74
N LEU A 113 13.44 9.75 9.19
CA LEU A 113 14.60 8.88 9.46
C LEU A 113 15.93 9.53 9.05
N ALA A 114 15.94 10.29 7.94
CA ALA A 114 17.11 11.05 7.50
C ALA A 114 17.50 12.18 8.47
N SER A 115 16.57 12.66 9.29
CA SER A 115 16.79 13.73 10.28
C SER A 115 17.16 13.23 11.67
N LEU A 116 17.00 11.92 11.94
CA LEU A 116 17.23 11.30 13.24
C LEU A 116 18.51 10.46 13.25
N ASP A 117 19.01 10.17 14.45
CA ASP A 117 20.04 9.14 14.63
C ASP A 117 19.37 7.77 14.70
N THR A 118 19.48 7.01 13.64
CA THR A 118 18.86 5.68 13.47
C THR A 118 19.84 4.53 13.67
N SER A 119 21.04 4.79 14.24
CA SER A 119 22.10 3.77 14.38
C SER A 119 21.69 2.56 15.21
N ASP A 120 20.79 2.76 16.16
CA ASP A 120 20.32 1.72 17.08
C ASP A 120 18.89 1.23 16.73
N ILE A 121 18.29 1.74 15.66
CA ILE A 121 16.93 1.39 15.22
C ILE A 121 17.00 0.37 14.06
N GLN A 122 16.30 -0.74 14.21
CA GLN A 122 16.11 -1.67 13.09
C GLN A 122 14.91 -1.23 12.23
N VAL A 123 15.15 -0.70 11.04
CA VAL A 123 14.09 -0.37 10.08
C VAL A 123 13.88 -1.54 9.12
N VAL A 124 12.64 -2.00 8.99
CA VAL A 124 12.22 -3.12 8.13
C VAL A 124 11.18 -2.61 7.15
N THR A 125 11.57 -2.50 5.88
CA THR A 125 10.72 -2.04 4.78
C THR A 125 10.07 -3.25 4.11
N MET A 126 8.75 -3.35 4.15
CA MET A 126 8.01 -4.53 3.70
C MET A 126 8.06 -4.75 2.19
N MET A 127 8.11 -3.68 1.39
CA MET A 127 8.29 -3.78 -0.06
C MET A 127 9.58 -4.49 -0.48
N ASP A 128 10.60 -4.55 0.38
CA ASP A 128 11.84 -5.27 0.09
C ASP A 128 11.69 -6.80 0.06
N PHE A 129 10.59 -7.34 0.56
CA PHE A 129 10.37 -8.78 0.75
C PHE A 129 9.40 -9.40 -0.24
N VAL A 130 8.78 -8.60 -1.10
CA VAL A 130 7.83 -9.05 -2.14
C VAL A 130 8.20 -8.45 -3.48
N ASP A 131 7.73 -9.07 -4.56
CA ASP A 131 7.89 -8.51 -5.89
C ASP A 131 6.81 -7.44 -6.09
N ALA A 132 7.23 -6.18 -6.13
CA ALA A 132 6.34 -5.05 -6.41
C ALA A 132 5.93 -5.06 -7.89
N VAL A 133 4.65 -4.76 -8.16
CA VAL A 133 4.09 -4.64 -9.51
C VAL A 133 3.78 -3.18 -9.82
N GLU A 134 3.79 -2.83 -11.10
CA GLU A 134 3.41 -1.50 -11.57
C GLU A 134 1.92 -1.27 -11.40
N GLU A 135 1.52 -0.02 -11.10
CA GLU A 135 0.13 0.38 -11.19
C GLU A 135 -0.40 0.15 -12.60
N GLU A 136 -1.65 -0.24 -12.70
CA GLU A 136 -2.32 -0.44 -13.97
C GLU A 136 -3.52 0.51 -14.09
N ILE A 137 -3.49 1.34 -15.12
CA ILE A 137 -4.63 2.17 -15.48
C ILE A 137 -5.49 1.37 -16.47
N VAL A 138 -6.67 0.95 -16.02
CA VAL A 138 -7.62 0.21 -16.84
C VAL A 138 -8.66 1.13 -17.46
N GLU A 139 -9.37 0.62 -18.49
CA GLU A 139 -10.42 1.37 -19.19
C GLU A 139 -11.44 1.96 -18.20
N GLY A 140 -11.71 3.26 -18.33
CA GLY A 140 -12.68 3.99 -17.52
C GLY A 140 -12.09 4.67 -16.28
N MET A 141 -10.86 4.32 -15.87
CA MET A 141 -10.15 5.06 -14.82
C MET A 141 -9.76 6.46 -15.30
N GLU A 142 -9.75 7.39 -14.39
CA GLU A 142 -9.16 8.69 -14.62
C GLU A 142 -7.64 8.59 -14.46
N ASP A 143 -6.94 9.09 -15.48
CA ASP A 143 -5.49 9.22 -15.44
C ASP A 143 -5.15 10.48 -14.65
N SER A 144 -4.47 10.35 -13.51
CA SER A 144 -3.97 11.48 -12.72
C SER A 144 -2.75 12.18 -13.36
N GLY A 145 -2.24 11.65 -14.47
CA GLY A 145 -1.20 12.28 -15.28
C GLY A 145 -1.72 13.57 -15.91
N HIS A 146 -0.98 14.66 -15.79
CA HIS A 146 -1.27 16.00 -16.31
C HIS A 146 -1.64 15.94 -17.80
N GLY A 147 -2.92 15.71 -18.09
CA GLY A 147 -3.46 15.74 -19.43
C GLY A 147 -3.35 17.16 -20.01
N HIS A 148 -2.40 17.34 -20.92
CA HIS A 148 -2.51 18.45 -21.88
C HIS A 148 -3.74 18.16 -22.75
N GLU A 149 -4.89 18.77 -22.40
CA GLU A 149 -6.01 18.91 -23.32
C GLU A 149 -5.51 19.56 -24.60
N HIS A 150 -5.26 18.76 -25.62
CA HIS A 150 -5.28 19.27 -26.98
C HIS A 150 -6.74 19.59 -27.29
N GLY A 151 -7.13 20.83 -26.98
CA GLY A 151 -8.40 21.36 -27.38
C GLY A 151 -8.57 21.16 -28.87
N ALA A 152 -9.57 20.38 -29.25
CA ALA A 152 -10.08 20.40 -30.60
C ALA A 152 -10.50 21.83 -30.90
N ALA A 153 -9.74 22.49 -31.77
CA ALA A 153 -10.11 23.78 -32.30
C ALA A 153 -11.37 23.59 -33.12
N ASP A 154 -12.51 24.01 -32.56
CA ASP A 154 -13.71 24.21 -33.34
C ASP A 154 -13.42 25.29 -34.37
N ASP A 155 -13.54 24.89 -35.67
CA ASP A 155 -13.54 25.72 -36.83
C ASP A 155 -14.66 26.77 -36.70
N TRP A 156 -14.29 28.01 -36.39
CA TRP A 156 -15.16 29.15 -36.61
C TRP A 156 -14.65 29.93 -37.81
N ASP A 157 -15.33 29.73 -38.96
CA ASP A 157 -15.31 30.63 -40.09
C ASP A 157 -15.72 32.04 -39.64
N ALA A 158 -14.84 32.99 -39.82
CA ALA A 158 -15.20 34.39 -39.85
C ALA A 158 -14.44 35.04 -41.01
N ASP A 159 -15.16 35.26 -42.12
CA ASP A 159 -14.82 36.20 -43.15
C ASP A 159 -14.68 37.61 -42.54
N ASP A 160 -13.70 38.32 -42.92
CA ASP A 160 -13.65 39.68 -43.44
C ASP A 160 -12.41 40.48 -43.07
N ALA A 161 -11.73 40.85 -44.17
CA ALA A 161 -11.22 42.16 -44.53
C ALA A 161 -9.91 42.71 -43.94
N ASP A 162 -9.13 43.09 -44.92
CA ASP A 162 -8.21 44.24 -45.06
C ASP A 162 -6.79 44.16 -44.48
N GLY A 163 -5.95 43.96 -45.47
CA GLY A 163 -4.60 44.34 -45.78
C GLY A 163 -3.82 45.32 -44.93
N TRP A 164 -2.54 45.01 -44.78
CA TRP A 164 -1.41 45.93 -44.84
C TRP A 164 -0.16 45.16 -45.16
N ASP A 165 0.50 45.58 -46.25
CA ASP A 165 1.82 45.17 -46.70
C ASP A 165 2.90 45.61 -45.72
N ALA A 166 3.93 44.80 -45.51
CA ALA A 166 5.29 45.27 -45.34
C ALA A 166 6.31 44.11 -45.43
N ASP A 167 7.21 44.27 -46.38
CA ASP A 167 8.40 43.50 -46.72
C ASP A 167 9.32 43.20 -45.54
N GLY A 168 9.95 42.02 -45.58
CA GLY A 168 11.08 41.68 -44.72
C GLY A 168 11.48 40.22 -44.85
N ALA A 169 12.28 39.92 -45.91
CA ALA A 169 13.00 38.66 -46.03
C ALA A 169 14.02 38.53 -44.90
N ASP A 170 14.08 37.36 -44.28
CA ASP A 170 15.36 36.76 -43.87
C ASP A 170 15.17 35.25 -43.69
N ASP A 171 15.93 34.55 -44.53
CA ASP A 171 16.19 33.13 -44.60
C ASP A 171 16.81 32.62 -43.29
N TRP A 172 16.15 31.63 -42.63
CA TRP A 172 16.86 30.77 -41.67
C TRP A 172 16.41 29.32 -41.92
N ASP A 173 17.38 28.55 -42.40
CA ASP A 173 17.33 27.10 -42.54
C ASP A 173 16.88 26.46 -41.22
N ALA A 174 15.75 25.75 -41.24
CA ALA A 174 15.34 24.88 -40.17
C ALA A 174 15.94 23.49 -40.43
N ASP A 175 17.03 23.19 -39.76
CA ASP A 175 17.48 21.80 -39.57
C ASP A 175 16.46 21.04 -38.73
N ASP A 176 15.90 20.00 -39.35
CA ASP A 176 15.06 18.97 -38.72
C ASP A 176 15.83 18.31 -37.59
N ALA A 177 15.57 18.73 -36.36
CA ALA A 177 15.85 17.92 -35.17
C ALA A 177 14.55 17.25 -34.76
N ASP A 178 14.34 16.05 -35.29
CA ASP A 178 13.38 15.05 -34.75
C ASP A 178 13.85 14.66 -33.34
N GLY A 179 13.52 15.49 -32.39
CA GLY A 179 13.66 15.21 -30.96
C GLY A 179 12.46 14.42 -30.51
N GLY A 180 12.51 13.11 -30.69
CA GLY A 180 11.59 12.20 -29.99
C GLY A 180 11.71 12.47 -28.49
N HIS A 181 10.73 13.17 -27.94
CA HIS A 181 10.53 13.20 -26.50
C HIS A 181 9.97 11.82 -26.14
N ASP A 182 10.86 10.87 -25.85
CA ASP A 182 10.52 9.74 -25.01
C ASP A 182 10.09 10.34 -23.67
N HIS A 183 8.80 10.45 -23.47
CA HIS A 183 8.25 10.60 -22.13
C HIS A 183 8.47 9.23 -21.47
N ASP A 184 9.58 9.09 -20.75
CA ASP A 184 9.71 8.08 -19.73
C ASP A 184 8.56 8.35 -18.74
N HIS A 185 7.44 7.68 -18.92
CA HIS A 185 6.46 7.51 -17.87
C HIS A 185 7.19 6.69 -16.81
N GLU A 186 7.61 7.34 -15.73
CA GLU A 186 8.06 6.62 -14.55
C GLU A 186 6.85 5.75 -14.14
N HIS A 187 6.97 4.45 -14.34
CA HIS A 187 5.96 3.48 -13.96
C HIS A 187 5.93 3.47 -12.43
N GLU A 188 4.88 4.05 -11.86
CA GLU A 188 4.64 4.03 -10.42
C GLU A 188 4.34 2.60 -9.99
N LEU A 189 4.95 2.16 -8.88
CA LEU A 189 4.68 0.85 -8.31
C LEU A 189 3.43 0.93 -7.45
N ASP A 190 2.56 -0.07 -7.54
CA ASP A 190 1.46 -0.19 -6.59
C ASP A 190 2.02 -0.57 -5.21
N GLU A 191 1.73 0.26 -4.22
CA GLU A 191 2.28 0.15 -2.88
C GLU A 191 1.38 -0.65 -1.92
N HIS A 192 0.19 -1.08 -2.37
CA HIS A 192 -0.81 -1.76 -1.53
C HIS A 192 -0.53 -3.26 -1.39
N ILE A 193 0.73 -3.61 -1.13
CA ILE A 193 1.27 -4.97 -1.09
C ILE A 193 0.60 -5.89 -0.06
N TRP A 194 0.05 -5.33 1.01
CA TRP A 194 -0.61 -6.07 2.10
C TRP A 194 -1.99 -6.59 1.73
N THR A 195 -2.59 -6.13 0.62
CA THR A 195 -3.92 -6.58 0.20
C THR A 195 -3.93 -8.02 -0.30
N SER A 196 -2.76 -8.58 -0.62
CA SER A 196 -2.56 -10.00 -0.88
C SER A 196 -2.41 -10.81 0.42
N PRO A 197 -3.28 -11.79 0.70
CA PRO A 197 -3.07 -12.75 1.80
C PRO A 197 -1.76 -13.55 1.68
N ARG A 198 -1.23 -13.73 0.49
CA ARG A 198 0.05 -14.40 0.24
C ARG A 198 1.22 -13.53 0.70
N ASN A 199 1.19 -12.25 0.36
CA ASN A 199 2.17 -11.29 0.86
C ASN A 199 2.08 -11.11 2.37
N ALA A 200 0.86 -11.10 2.94
CA ALA A 200 0.66 -11.03 4.38
C ALA A 200 1.33 -12.18 5.14
N GLN A 201 1.40 -13.38 4.57
CA GLN A 201 2.16 -14.51 5.15
C GLN A 201 3.66 -14.24 5.16
N VAL A 202 4.19 -13.59 4.11
CA VAL A 202 5.61 -13.17 4.07
C VAL A 202 5.88 -12.13 5.15
N PHE A 203 5.01 -11.12 5.28
CA PHE A 203 5.17 -10.06 6.27
C PHE A 203 5.08 -10.59 7.71
N ALA A 204 4.15 -11.51 7.99
CA ALA A 204 4.07 -12.16 9.30
C ALA A 204 5.39 -12.87 9.65
N ARG A 205 6.02 -13.54 8.68
CA ARG A 205 7.31 -14.19 8.89
C ARG A 205 8.43 -13.18 9.13
N VAL A 206 8.50 -12.13 8.32
CA VAL A 206 9.50 -11.06 8.45
C VAL A 206 9.41 -10.40 9.83
N ILE A 207 8.20 -10.08 10.29
CA ILE A 207 7.94 -9.50 11.60
C ILE A 207 8.38 -10.46 12.71
N GLY A 208 7.97 -11.74 12.62
CA GLY A 208 8.35 -12.76 13.59
C GLY A 208 9.86 -12.95 13.73
N ASP A 209 10.56 -13.01 12.59
CA ASP A 209 12.01 -13.15 12.55
C ASP A 209 12.72 -11.91 13.12
N ALA A 210 12.23 -10.71 12.84
CA ALA A 210 12.78 -9.46 13.39
C ALA A 210 12.61 -9.38 14.91
N LEU A 211 11.40 -9.69 15.42
CA LEU A 211 11.13 -9.73 16.86
C LEU A 211 11.99 -10.78 17.57
N ALA A 212 12.10 -11.99 17.02
CA ALA A 212 12.91 -13.06 17.58
C ALA A 212 14.42 -12.72 17.59
N GLY A 213 14.87 -11.95 16.59
CA GLY A 213 16.26 -11.48 16.50
C GLY A 213 16.58 -10.40 17.54
N ALA A 214 15.67 -9.47 17.77
CA ALA A 214 15.82 -8.36 18.71
C ALA A 214 15.62 -8.79 20.18
N ASP A 215 14.72 -9.76 20.41
CA ASP A 215 14.46 -10.32 21.75
C ASP A 215 14.63 -11.86 21.76
N PRO A 216 15.86 -12.35 21.88
CA PRO A 216 16.12 -13.78 21.92
C PRO A 216 15.49 -14.50 23.13
N GLY A 217 15.11 -13.75 24.18
CA GLY A 217 14.46 -14.30 25.38
C GLY A 217 13.07 -14.88 25.06
N HIS A 218 12.35 -14.26 24.14
CA HIS A 218 11.01 -14.67 23.71
C HIS A 218 10.98 -15.26 22.29
N ALA A 219 12.13 -15.51 21.65
CA ALA A 219 12.22 -15.98 20.26
C ALA A 219 11.36 -17.21 19.96
N ALA A 220 11.31 -18.18 20.88
CA ALA A 220 10.50 -19.39 20.71
C ALA A 220 8.99 -19.08 20.70
N LEU A 221 8.54 -18.12 21.52
CA LEU A 221 7.15 -17.68 21.58
C LEU A 221 6.73 -16.92 20.32
N TYR A 222 7.60 -16.00 19.85
CA TYR A 222 7.37 -15.30 18.60
C TYR A 222 7.28 -16.29 17.42
N GLY A 223 8.16 -17.28 17.35
CA GLY A 223 8.14 -18.32 16.34
C GLY A 223 6.84 -19.14 16.35
N GLU A 224 6.36 -19.56 17.54
CA GLU A 224 5.09 -20.28 17.66
C GLU A 224 3.90 -19.44 17.20
N ARG A 225 3.82 -18.17 17.63
CA ARG A 225 2.75 -17.24 17.24
C ARG A 225 2.79 -16.93 15.74
N THR A 226 3.98 -16.76 15.17
CA THR A 226 4.19 -16.53 13.72
C THR A 226 3.63 -17.70 12.91
N GLU A 227 4.00 -18.94 13.23
CA GLU A 227 3.48 -20.10 12.51
C GLU A 227 1.97 -20.28 12.69
N ALA A 228 1.43 -19.99 13.86
CA ALA A 228 -0.01 -20.02 14.09
C ALA A 228 -0.74 -18.97 13.24
N TYR A 229 -0.22 -17.75 13.17
CA TYR A 229 -0.82 -16.67 12.41
C TYR A 229 -0.72 -16.90 10.89
N ILE A 230 0.42 -17.39 10.40
CA ILE A 230 0.58 -17.83 9.00
C ILE A 230 -0.41 -18.93 8.65
N GLY A 231 -0.70 -19.85 9.58
CA GLY A 231 -1.71 -20.86 9.39
C GLY A 231 -3.13 -20.27 9.17
N GLN A 232 -3.47 -19.18 9.86
CA GLN A 232 -4.74 -18.46 9.67
C GLN A 232 -4.76 -17.70 8.34
N LEU A 233 -3.67 -17.00 7.98
CA LEU A 233 -3.53 -16.34 6.69
C LEU A 233 -3.59 -17.32 5.51
N SER A 234 -3.02 -18.53 5.67
CA SER A 234 -3.14 -19.59 4.67
C SER A 234 -4.55 -20.15 4.55
N ALA A 235 -5.35 -20.10 5.62
CA ALA A 235 -6.77 -20.46 5.53
C ALA A 235 -7.54 -19.41 4.75
N LEU A 236 -7.30 -18.13 5.03
CA LEU A 236 -7.86 -17.01 4.27
C LEU A 236 -7.48 -17.05 2.78
N ASP A 237 -6.21 -17.33 2.44
CA ASP A 237 -5.75 -17.49 1.05
C ASP A 237 -6.58 -18.57 0.32
N ARG A 238 -6.80 -19.73 0.96
CA ARG A 238 -7.66 -20.78 0.39
C ARG A 238 -9.12 -20.34 0.22
N GLU A 239 -9.65 -19.53 1.12
CA GLU A 239 -11.02 -19.01 0.99
C GLU A 239 -11.17 -18.11 -0.25
N PHE A 240 -10.18 -17.28 -0.55
CA PHE A 240 -10.13 -16.50 -1.79
C PHE A 240 -10.00 -17.39 -3.03
N GLU A 241 -9.13 -18.41 -3.00
CA GLU A 241 -8.98 -19.39 -4.10
C GLU A 241 -10.29 -20.12 -4.37
N GLU A 242 -10.96 -20.62 -3.31
CA GLU A 242 -12.25 -21.34 -3.43
C GLU A 242 -13.36 -20.39 -3.93
N LEU A 243 -13.39 -19.15 -3.46
CA LEU A 243 -14.33 -18.15 -3.91
C LEU A 243 -14.21 -17.93 -5.41
N THR A 244 -13.01 -17.59 -5.89
CA THR A 244 -12.80 -17.24 -7.31
C THR A 244 -12.97 -18.46 -8.22
N ALA A 245 -12.51 -19.64 -7.83
CA ALA A 245 -12.71 -20.87 -8.58
C ALA A 245 -14.21 -21.24 -8.72
N GLY A 246 -15.05 -20.88 -7.76
CA GLY A 246 -16.49 -21.18 -7.76
C GLY A 246 -17.37 -20.07 -8.32
N SER A 247 -16.82 -18.88 -8.59
CA SER A 247 -17.58 -17.71 -8.99
C SER A 247 -18.04 -17.76 -10.45
N ARG A 248 -19.17 -17.10 -10.73
CA ARG A 248 -19.71 -16.97 -12.09
C ARG A 248 -19.03 -15.84 -12.87
N ARG A 249 -18.55 -14.85 -12.14
CA ARG A 249 -17.90 -13.64 -12.66
C ARG A 249 -16.53 -13.51 -12.01
N HIS A 250 -15.65 -12.83 -12.69
CA HIS A 250 -14.32 -12.47 -12.18
C HIS A 250 -14.07 -10.97 -12.19
N MET A 251 -15.11 -10.16 -12.50
CA MET A 251 -15.02 -8.72 -12.58
C MET A 251 -15.47 -8.05 -11.29
N MET A 252 -14.60 -7.21 -10.74
CA MET A 252 -14.90 -6.26 -9.65
C MET A 252 -15.14 -4.87 -10.23
N VAL A 253 -16.15 -4.15 -9.74
CA VAL A 253 -16.36 -2.73 -10.05
C VAL A 253 -16.23 -1.93 -8.76
N VAL A 254 -15.23 -1.06 -8.69
CA VAL A 254 -14.93 -0.24 -7.51
C VAL A 254 -15.21 1.23 -7.84
N ALA A 255 -16.14 1.83 -7.12
CA ALA A 255 -16.56 3.21 -7.31
C ALA A 255 -15.65 4.21 -6.56
N ASP A 256 -14.38 3.89 -6.43
CA ASP A 256 -13.35 4.62 -5.70
C ASP A 256 -11.97 4.30 -6.31
N LYS A 257 -10.87 4.57 -5.57
CA LYS A 257 -9.52 4.09 -5.86
C LYS A 257 -9.46 2.56 -5.86
N PHE A 258 -8.47 1.99 -6.54
CA PHE A 258 -8.29 0.54 -6.61
C PHE A 258 -7.00 0.06 -5.92
N PRO A 259 -6.96 -0.11 -4.61
CA PRO A 259 -5.78 -0.57 -3.88
C PRO A 259 -5.65 -2.10 -3.84
N PHE A 260 -6.30 -2.84 -4.76
CA PHE A 260 -6.38 -4.30 -4.71
C PHE A 260 -5.62 -4.99 -5.84
N ARG A 261 -4.60 -4.34 -6.40
CA ARG A 261 -3.83 -4.89 -7.53
C ARG A 261 -3.27 -6.29 -7.22
N TYR A 262 -2.62 -6.44 -6.06
CA TYR A 262 -2.05 -7.74 -5.65
C TYR A 262 -3.12 -8.80 -5.37
N LEU A 263 -4.25 -8.41 -4.78
CA LEU A 263 -5.39 -9.31 -4.58
C LEU A 263 -5.95 -9.77 -5.94
N ALA A 264 -6.12 -8.85 -6.88
CA ALA A 264 -6.63 -9.16 -8.21
C ALA A 264 -5.71 -10.14 -8.96
N ASP A 265 -4.41 -9.89 -8.95
CA ASP A 265 -3.42 -10.74 -9.60
C ASP A 265 -3.36 -12.13 -8.99
N ASP A 266 -3.35 -12.23 -7.66
CA ASP A 266 -3.25 -13.50 -6.94
C ASP A 266 -4.41 -14.46 -7.23
N TYR A 267 -5.61 -13.91 -7.44
CA TYR A 267 -6.82 -14.72 -7.60
C TYR A 267 -7.48 -14.60 -8.98
N GLY A 268 -6.80 -13.97 -9.94
CA GLY A 268 -7.26 -13.87 -11.33
C GLY A 268 -8.55 -13.07 -11.46
N LEU A 269 -8.70 -12.00 -10.69
CA LEU A 269 -9.83 -11.09 -10.75
C LEU A 269 -9.55 -9.95 -11.73
N GLU A 270 -10.50 -9.66 -12.58
CA GLU A 270 -10.54 -8.47 -13.42
C GLU A 270 -11.19 -7.33 -12.63
N TYR A 271 -10.89 -6.09 -12.98
CA TYR A 271 -11.47 -4.94 -12.30
C TYR A 271 -11.69 -3.74 -13.20
N ARG A 272 -12.61 -2.90 -12.78
CA ARG A 272 -12.79 -1.52 -13.24
C ARG A 272 -12.99 -0.65 -12.02
N ALA A 273 -12.38 0.52 -12.03
CA ALA A 273 -12.46 1.44 -10.90
C ALA A 273 -12.51 2.89 -11.36
N ALA A 274 -12.82 3.79 -10.43
CA ALA A 274 -12.84 5.20 -10.73
C ALA A 274 -11.43 5.77 -10.90
N PHE A 275 -10.48 5.30 -10.07
CA PHE A 275 -9.10 5.76 -10.02
C PHE A 275 -8.13 4.61 -9.80
N SER A 276 -6.85 4.82 -10.11
CA SER A 276 -5.75 3.96 -9.67
C SER A 276 -5.60 3.98 -8.14
N GLY A 277 -4.86 3.02 -7.58
CA GLY A 277 -4.69 2.85 -6.12
C GLY A 277 -4.03 4.05 -5.44
N CYS A 278 -2.97 4.58 -6.04
CA CYS A 278 -2.16 5.69 -5.53
C CYS A 278 -2.66 7.08 -5.96
N SER A 279 -3.74 7.17 -6.74
CA SER A 279 -4.30 8.45 -7.19
C SER A 279 -4.54 9.42 -6.03
N SER A 280 -4.21 10.69 -6.22
CA SER A 280 -4.55 11.78 -5.29
C SER A 280 -5.99 12.27 -5.41
N ASP A 281 -6.70 11.89 -6.49
CA ASP A 281 -8.07 12.31 -6.76
C ASP A 281 -9.06 11.67 -5.80
N SER A 282 -10.13 12.39 -5.50
CA SER A 282 -11.11 11.97 -4.49
C SER A 282 -12.56 11.88 -5.00
N GLU A 283 -12.89 12.54 -6.11
CA GLU A 283 -14.23 12.53 -6.70
C GLU A 283 -14.14 12.27 -8.21
N PRO A 284 -14.72 11.16 -8.71
CA PRO A 284 -14.68 10.84 -10.13
C PRO A 284 -15.53 11.79 -10.97
N SER A 285 -15.13 11.99 -12.22
CA SER A 285 -15.89 12.79 -13.18
C SER A 285 -17.24 12.16 -13.50
N ALA A 286 -18.17 12.99 -13.98
CA ALA A 286 -19.47 12.50 -14.47
C ALA A 286 -19.30 11.47 -15.62
N LYS A 287 -18.24 11.58 -16.41
CA LYS A 287 -17.92 10.64 -17.49
C LYS A 287 -17.53 9.27 -16.95
N THR A 288 -16.66 9.22 -15.94
CA THR A 288 -16.26 7.99 -15.25
C THR A 288 -17.44 7.31 -14.57
N ILE A 289 -18.27 8.07 -13.86
CA ILE A 289 -19.49 7.54 -13.23
C ILE A 289 -20.44 6.96 -14.28
N ALA A 290 -20.68 7.66 -15.40
CA ALA A 290 -21.52 7.16 -16.49
C ALA A 290 -20.96 5.86 -17.10
N TYR A 291 -19.65 5.79 -17.32
CA TYR A 291 -18.99 4.58 -17.81
C TYR A 291 -19.22 3.40 -16.87
N LEU A 292 -19.03 3.59 -15.57
CA LEU A 292 -19.23 2.51 -14.59
C LEU A 292 -20.70 2.08 -14.49
N ILE A 293 -21.66 3.01 -14.61
CA ILE A 293 -23.10 2.71 -14.68
C ILE A 293 -23.40 1.84 -15.89
N ASP A 294 -22.93 2.23 -17.07
CA ASP A 294 -23.18 1.48 -18.30
C ASP A 294 -22.55 0.09 -18.24
N LEU A 295 -21.33 -0.04 -17.76
CA LEU A 295 -20.63 -1.31 -17.55
C LEU A 295 -21.42 -2.25 -16.60
N VAL A 296 -21.83 -1.74 -15.44
CA VAL A 296 -22.59 -2.51 -14.43
C VAL A 296 -23.91 -3.00 -15.02
N ARG A 297 -24.58 -2.14 -15.80
CA ARG A 297 -25.85 -2.48 -16.44
C ARG A 297 -25.68 -3.51 -17.57
N GLU A 298 -24.68 -3.32 -18.44
CA GLU A 298 -24.44 -4.20 -19.59
C GLU A 298 -23.99 -5.60 -19.18
N GLN A 299 -23.20 -5.70 -18.13
CA GLN A 299 -22.67 -6.97 -17.63
C GLN A 299 -23.51 -7.56 -16.49
N GLU A 300 -24.62 -6.92 -16.12
CA GLU A 300 -25.52 -7.35 -15.04
C GLU A 300 -24.74 -7.63 -13.74
N ILE A 301 -23.81 -6.73 -13.37
CA ILE A 301 -22.96 -6.86 -12.18
C ILE A 301 -23.81 -6.61 -10.92
N PRO A 302 -23.85 -7.56 -9.97
CA PRO A 302 -24.81 -7.46 -8.85
C PRO A 302 -24.35 -6.56 -7.72
N ALA A 303 -23.06 -6.18 -7.66
CA ALA A 303 -22.53 -5.32 -6.61
C ALA A 303 -21.46 -4.35 -7.14
N VAL A 304 -21.40 -3.19 -6.49
CA VAL A 304 -20.35 -2.16 -6.71
C VAL A 304 -19.67 -1.88 -5.38
N TYR A 305 -18.35 -1.87 -5.40
CA TYR A 305 -17.57 -1.74 -4.18
C TYR A 305 -17.15 -0.30 -3.89
N TYR A 306 -17.07 0.04 -2.61
CA TYR A 306 -16.49 1.28 -2.08
C TYR A 306 -15.49 0.97 -0.97
N LEU A 307 -14.58 1.92 -0.69
CA LEU A 307 -13.53 1.76 0.32
C LEU A 307 -13.97 2.27 1.69
N GLU A 308 -13.24 1.84 2.71
CA GLU A 308 -13.36 2.35 4.09
C GLU A 308 -12.99 3.84 4.18
N LEU A 309 -13.34 4.46 5.29
CA LEU A 309 -13.04 5.86 5.64
C LEU A 309 -13.64 6.93 4.70
N LYS A 310 -14.40 6.51 3.68
CA LYS A 310 -15.08 7.39 2.74
C LYS A 310 -16.59 7.23 2.75
N THR A 311 -17.28 8.19 2.15
CA THR A 311 -18.73 8.08 1.94
C THR A 311 -19.00 7.20 0.71
N PRO A 312 -19.94 6.23 0.77
CA PRO A 312 -20.24 5.35 -0.35
C PRO A 312 -21.04 6.01 -1.49
N ARG A 313 -21.05 7.34 -1.56
CA ARG A 313 -21.96 8.12 -2.42
C ARG A 313 -21.92 7.70 -3.89
N VAL A 314 -20.74 7.49 -4.47
CA VAL A 314 -20.62 7.11 -5.88
C VAL A 314 -21.14 5.70 -6.10
N ALA A 315 -20.82 4.76 -5.21
CA ALA A 315 -21.36 3.40 -5.26
C ALA A 315 -22.89 3.38 -5.07
N GLU A 316 -23.44 4.25 -4.20
CA GLU A 316 -24.87 4.42 -4.02
C GLU A 316 -25.55 4.95 -5.29
N ILE A 317 -24.99 5.96 -5.97
CA ILE A 317 -25.50 6.48 -7.24
C ILE A 317 -25.52 5.37 -8.30
N ILE A 318 -24.41 4.62 -8.44
CA ILE A 318 -24.36 3.51 -9.41
C ILE A 318 -25.42 2.43 -9.05
N GLY A 319 -25.56 2.13 -7.75
CA GLY A 319 -26.56 1.19 -7.25
C GLY A 319 -28.00 1.63 -7.53
N GLU A 320 -28.35 2.91 -7.33
CA GLU A 320 -29.65 3.48 -7.63
C GLU A 320 -30.00 3.39 -9.13
N GLU A 321 -29.01 3.60 -10.00
CA GLU A 321 -29.19 3.58 -11.45
C GLU A 321 -29.22 2.17 -12.07
N THR A 322 -28.61 1.18 -11.42
CA THR A 322 -28.41 -0.17 -11.98
C THR A 322 -29.10 -1.28 -11.21
N GLY A 323 -29.38 -1.07 -9.92
CA GLY A 323 -29.86 -2.09 -8.99
C GLY A 323 -28.74 -2.92 -8.34
N ALA A 324 -27.46 -2.61 -8.61
CA ALA A 324 -26.31 -3.23 -7.96
C ALA A 324 -26.26 -2.85 -6.47
N GLU A 325 -25.86 -3.80 -5.60
CA GLU A 325 -25.71 -3.56 -4.17
C GLU A 325 -24.40 -2.83 -3.87
N PRO A 326 -24.39 -1.65 -3.23
CA PRO A 326 -23.14 -1.02 -2.75
C PRO A 326 -22.57 -1.84 -1.59
N LEU A 327 -21.35 -2.35 -1.73
CA LEU A 327 -20.68 -3.18 -0.74
C LEU A 327 -19.31 -2.59 -0.37
N LEU A 328 -18.96 -2.67 0.91
CA LEU A 328 -17.61 -2.32 1.37
C LEU A 328 -16.61 -3.38 0.89
N LEU A 329 -15.51 -2.94 0.27
CA LEU A 329 -14.30 -3.72 0.08
C LEU A 329 -13.19 -3.03 0.84
N HIS A 330 -12.77 -3.61 1.96
CA HIS A 330 -11.86 -2.98 2.89
C HIS A 330 -10.42 -3.16 2.44
N SER A 331 -9.69 -2.08 2.19
CA SER A 331 -8.28 -2.16 1.76
C SER A 331 -7.32 -2.56 2.88
N CYS A 332 -7.76 -2.52 4.12
CA CYS A 332 -6.94 -2.71 5.31
C CYS A 332 -5.79 -1.69 5.46
N HIS A 333 -5.80 -0.62 4.67
CA HIS A 333 -4.80 0.44 4.76
C HIS A 333 -4.81 1.11 6.15
N ASN A 334 -5.99 1.49 6.60
CA ASN A 334 -6.25 1.97 7.95
C ASN A 334 -7.67 1.58 8.35
N VAL A 335 -8.03 1.76 9.60
CA VAL A 335 -9.33 1.44 10.17
C VAL A 335 -9.93 2.66 10.87
N THR A 336 -11.24 2.68 11.05
CA THR A 336 -11.86 3.73 11.85
C THR A 336 -11.37 3.66 13.31
N ARG A 337 -11.41 4.77 14.02
CA ARG A 337 -11.07 4.79 15.45
C ARG A 337 -11.87 3.77 16.26
N ARG A 338 -13.15 3.59 15.94
CA ARG A 338 -14.03 2.64 16.61
C ARG A 338 -13.59 1.18 16.39
N GLU A 339 -13.20 0.84 15.15
CA GLU A 339 -12.69 -0.49 14.82
C GLU A 339 -11.37 -0.75 15.53
N PHE A 340 -10.45 0.24 15.52
CA PHE A 340 -9.19 0.15 16.23
C PHE A 340 -9.39 -0.07 17.74
N GLU A 341 -10.24 0.73 18.39
CA GLU A 341 -10.57 0.59 19.81
C GLU A 341 -11.27 -0.74 20.14
N SER A 342 -12.02 -1.33 19.18
CA SER A 342 -12.63 -2.65 19.34
C SER A 342 -11.65 -3.81 19.14
N GLY A 343 -10.43 -3.52 18.70
CA GLY A 343 -9.40 -4.52 18.44
C GLY A 343 -9.62 -5.32 17.16
N VAL A 344 -10.25 -4.71 16.12
CA VAL A 344 -10.44 -5.35 14.82
C VAL A 344 -9.10 -5.90 14.29
N THR A 345 -9.15 -7.00 13.56
CA THR A 345 -7.97 -7.63 12.97
C THR A 345 -8.00 -7.58 11.45
N TYR A 346 -6.82 -7.63 10.84
CA TYR A 346 -6.67 -7.79 9.39
C TYR A 346 -7.46 -9.01 8.88
N LEU A 347 -7.38 -10.14 9.57
CA LEU A 347 -8.13 -11.36 9.20
C LEU A 347 -9.62 -11.12 9.15
N GLN A 348 -10.21 -10.48 10.17
CA GLN A 348 -11.64 -10.18 10.20
C GLN A 348 -12.10 -9.29 9.05
N LEU A 349 -11.30 -8.29 8.69
CA LEU A 349 -11.59 -7.39 7.57
C LEU A 349 -11.50 -8.13 6.24
N MET A 350 -10.50 -8.96 6.05
CA MET A 350 -10.32 -9.73 4.82
C MET A 350 -11.36 -10.86 4.68
N GLU A 351 -11.77 -11.51 5.78
CA GLU A 351 -12.90 -12.45 5.80
C GLU A 351 -14.21 -11.75 5.37
N GLN A 352 -14.43 -10.51 5.83
CA GLN A 352 -15.58 -9.72 5.38
C GLN A 352 -15.47 -9.37 3.87
N ASN A 353 -14.26 -9.13 3.36
CA ASN A 353 -14.05 -8.95 1.93
C ASN A 353 -14.43 -10.21 1.13
N VAL A 354 -14.06 -11.41 1.60
CA VAL A 354 -14.49 -12.68 0.98
C VAL A 354 -16.00 -12.76 0.89
N GLU A 355 -16.74 -12.43 1.96
CA GLU A 355 -18.20 -12.47 1.98
C GLU A 355 -18.82 -11.43 1.03
N ASN A 356 -18.26 -10.21 0.97
CA ASN A 356 -18.77 -9.18 0.08
C ASN A 356 -18.43 -9.48 -1.40
N LEU A 357 -17.23 -10.00 -1.69
CA LEU A 357 -16.87 -10.49 -3.02
C LEU A 357 -17.76 -11.66 -3.45
N ARG A 358 -18.12 -12.57 -2.54
CA ARG A 358 -19.02 -13.68 -2.83
C ARG A 358 -20.38 -13.21 -3.37
N LYS A 359 -20.90 -12.10 -2.85
CA LYS A 359 -22.16 -11.50 -3.31
C LYS A 359 -22.01 -10.88 -4.72
N GLY A 360 -20.90 -10.19 -4.96
CA GLY A 360 -20.67 -9.48 -6.22
C GLY A 360 -20.18 -10.36 -7.37
N LEU A 361 -19.57 -11.50 -7.08
CA LEU A 361 -19.06 -12.41 -8.11
C LEU A 361 -20.04 -13.55 -8.47
N ASN A 362 -21.19 -13.69 -7.79
CA ASN A 362 -22.22 -14.69 -8.04
C ASN A 362 -23.57 -14.06 -8.37
#